data_7b80c42174c44f865651baad63d7cf27
#
_entry.id   7b80c42174c44f865651baad63d7cf27
#
_cell.length_a   1.000
_cell.length_b   1.000
_cell.length_c   1.000
_cell.angle_alpha   90.00
_cell.angle_beta   90.00
_cell.angle_gamma   90.00
#
_symmetry.space_group_name_H-M   'P 1'
#
loop_
_entity.id
_entity.type
_entity.pdbx_description
1 polymer ?
#
loop_
_entity_poly.entity_id
_entity_poly.type
_entity_poly.pdbx_seq_one_letter_code
_entity_poly.pdbx_strand_id
1 'polypeptide(L)'
;MNSTEIIGKYQIESKLSYDTLELKKDGTYEYESRGDSCWMWSDFSGTWELKNNELTLFHNYPFQEETTEYIEKLDKFSRDFVIFEVTDKNGKPLSEFEVKYSINNETQIKKTDKNGIIKFDKYDIESGKNENVGIQIKYLTNGNETSESTTVNGNSDRITLRINDKPKTIEKREKYRFSYKNGILKSIEFPYVEETSTYKKL
;
A
#
# COMPACT_ATOMS: atom_id res chain seq x y z
N MET A 1 21.49 15.77 -27.47
CA MET A 1 21.99 14.40 -27.25
C MET A 1 21.10 13.46 -28.03
N ASN A 2 21.65 12.49 -28.74
CA ASN A 2 20.88 11.60 -29.58
C ASN A 2 20.21 10.54 -28.68
N SER A 3 18.90 10.36 -28.78
CA SER A 3 18.14 9.34 -28.02
C SER A 3 18.65 7.91 -28.26
N THR A 4 19.43 7.68 -29.31
CA THR A 4 20.07 6.39 -29.63
C THR A 4 21.22 6.01 -28.68
N GLU A 5 21.85 6.96 -28.01
CA GLU A 5 22.98 6.68 -27.10
C GLU A 5 22.52 6.04 -25.77
N ILE A 6 21.29 6.33 -25.33
CA ILE A 6 20.74 5.81 -24.07
C ILE A 6 20.18 4.39 -24.25
N ILE A 7 19.84 3.96 -25.47
CA ILE A 7 19.28 2.63 -25.71
C ILE A 7 20.29 1.56 -25.34
N GLY A 8 19.84 0.53 -24.63
CA GLY A 8 20.66 -0.61 -24.23
C GLY A 8 20.34 -1.11 -22.83
N LYS A 9 21.14 -2.05 -22.38
CA LYS A 9 21.02 -2.69 -21.07
C LYS A 9 21.95 -2.03 -20.06
N TYR A 10 21.42 -1.78 -18.89
CA TYR A 10 22.12 -1.18 -17.74
C TYR A 10 22.03 -2.13 -16.56
N GLN A 11 23.07 -2.14 -15.75
CA GLN A 11 23.11 -3.01 -14.57
C GLN A 11 23.69 -2.27 -13.38
N ILE A 12 23.12 -2.61 -12.21
CA ILE A 12 23.73 -2.38 -10.91
C ILE A 12 24.06 -3.75 -10.33
N GLU A 13 25.27 -3.88 -9.78
CA GLU A 13 25.69 -5.09 -9.10
C GLU A 13 25.92 -4.80 -7.62
N SER A 14 25.37 -5.66 -6.79
CA SER A 14 25.73 -5.77 -5.39
C SER A 14 26.23 -7.19 -5.11
N LYS A 15 26.78 -7.45 -3.91
CA LYS A 15 27.31 -8.77 -3.56
C LYS A 15 26.24 -9.88 -3.59
N LEU A 16 24.98 -9.54 -3.41
CA LEU A 16 23.88 -10.49 -3.21
C LEU A 16 22.72 -10.31 -4.19
N SER A 17 22.75 -9.28 -5.02
CA SER A 17 21.67 -8.98 -5.96
C SER A 17 22.19 -8.28 -7.21
N TYR A 18 21.42 -8.32 -8.28
CA TYR A 18 21.60 -7.47 -9.43
C TYR A 18 20.27 -6.96 -9.93
N ASP A 19 20.27 -5.72 -10.39
CA ASP A 19 19.14 -5.12 -11.06
C ASP A 19 19.55 -4.77 -12.48
N THR A 20 18.70 -5.11 -13.43
CA THR A 20 18.90 -4.77 -14.83
C THR A 20 17.76 -3.91 -15.35
N LEU A 21 18.11 -2.89 -16.12
CA LEU A 21 17.18 -2.02 -16.83
C LEU A 21 17.55 -2.05 -18.31
N GLU A 22 16.64 -2.49 -19.16
CA GLU A 22 16.83 -2.48 -20.62
C GLU A 22 15.93 -1.43 -21.26
N LEU A 23 16.54 -0.45 -21.94
CA LEU A 23 15.85 0.58 -22.71
C LEU A 23 15.86 0.17 -24.20
N LYS A 24 14.68 -0.04 -24.77
CA LYS A 24 14.50 -0.51 -26.15
C LYS A 24 14.27 0.63 -27.13
N LYS A 25 14.56 0.38 -28.41
CA LYS A 25 14.42 1.36 -29.49
C LYS A 25 12.99 1.82 -29.75
N ASP A 26 12.03 0.98 -29.41
CA ASP A 26 10.58 1.28 -29.58
C ASP A 26 10.01 2.17 -28.48
N GLY A 27 10.84 2.64 -27.54
CA GLY A 27 10.41 3.46 -26.42
C GLY A 27 9.86 2.66 -25.23
N THR A 28 10.00 1.34 -25.27
CA THR A 28 9.66 0.47 -24.11
C THR A 28 10.87 0.16 -23.28
N TYR A 29 10.65 -0.29 -22.04
CA TYR A 29 11.70 -0.78 -21.16
C TYR A 29 11.27 -2.04 -20.42
N GLU A 30 12.24 -2.79 -19.96
CA GLU A 30 12.10 -3.90 -19.03
C GLU A 30 13.05 -3.69 -17.84
N TYR A 31 12.55 -3.97 -16.65
CA TYR A 31 13.32 -3.95 -15.41
C TYR A 31 13.18 -5.30 -14.73
N GLU A 32 14.30 -5.83 -14.28
CA GLU A 32 14.39 -7.08 -13.53
C GLU A 32 15.25 -6.87 -12.29
N SER A 33 14.74 -7.27 -11.14
CA SER A 33 15.52 -7.33 -9.90
C SER A 33 15.63 -8.79 -9.44
N ARG A 34 16.84 -9.23 -9.15
CA ARG A 34 17.14 -10.59 -8.69
C ARG A 34 18.06 -10.51 -7.48
N GLY A 35 17.68 -11.14 -6.39
CA GLY A 35 18.43 -11.16 -5.15
C GLY A 35 18.54 -12.54 -4.53
N ASP A 36 19.34 -12.66 -3.49
CA ASP A 36 19.46 -13.88 -2.70
C ASP A 36 18.15 -14.17 -1.94
N SER A 37 17.88 -15.40 -1.72
CA SER A 37 16.68 -16.17 -1.37
C SER A 37 15.59 -15.56 -0.47
N CYS A 38 15.83 -14.43 0.17
CA CYS A 38 14.88 -13.77 1.08
C CYS A 38 14.23 -12.51 0.51
N TRP A 39 14.54 -12.10 -0.71
CA TRP A 39 14.10 -10.85 -1.31
C TRP A 39 13.05 -11.07 -2.39
N MET A 40 12.08 -10.19 -2.43
CA MET A 40 11.09 -10.19 -3.49
C MET A 40 11.75 -9.85 -4.82
N TRP A 41 11.59 -10.72 -5.81
CA TRP A 41 11.93 -10.41 -7.18
C TRP A 41 10.89 -9.46 -7.74
N SER A 42 11.36 -8.45 -8.44
CA SER A 42 10.49 -7.47 -9.07
C SER A 42 10.79 -7.40 -10.56
N ASP A 43 9.76 -7.68 -11.36
CA ASP A 43 9.81 -7.53 -12.80
C ASP A 43 8.72 -6.55 -13.19
N PHE A 44 9.06 -5.50 -13.90
CA PHE A 44 8.09 -4.59 -14.44
C PHE A 44 8.56 -3.96 -15.75
N SER A 45 7.64 -3.47 -16.51
CA SER A 45 7.88 -2.90 -17.83
C SER A 45 7.00 -1.70 -18.08
N GLY A 46 7.27 -0.99 -19.15
CA GLY A 46 6.49 0.18 -19.53
C GLY A 46 7.12 0.94 -20.68
N THR A 47 6.92 2.25 -20.68
CA THR A 47 7.49 3.15 -21.69
C THR A 47 8.48 4.11 -21.05
N TRP A 48 9.39 4.65 -21.85
CA TRP A 48 10.37 5.62 -21.38
C TRP A 48 10.45 6.84 -22.31
N GLU A 49 10.87 7.96 -21.73
CA GLU A 49 11.25 9.16 -22.47
C GLU A 49 12.51 9.79 -21.88
N LEU A 50 13.30 10.43 -22.73
CA LEU A 50 14.48 11.18 -22.34
C LEU A 50 14.28 12.66 -22.69
N LYS A 51 14.35 13.54 -21.69
CA LYS A 51 14.32 14.99 -21.83
C LYS A 51 15.40 15.64 -20.99
N ASN A 52 16.22 16.49 -21.57
CA ASN A 52 17.25 17.26 -20.84
C ASN A 52 18.17 16.40 -19.96
N ASN A 53 18.58 15.23 -20.44
CA ASN A 53 19.37 14.25 -19.70
C ASN A 53 18.64 13.64 -18.48
N GLU A 54 17.34 13.79 -18.39
CA GLU A 54 16.50 13.09 -17.44
C GLU A 54 15.72 11.99 -18.17
N LEU A 55 15.95 10.74 -17.77
CA LEU A 55 15.19 9.58 -18.19
C LEU A 55 13.98 9.46 -17.27
N THR A 56 12.79 9.39 -17.84
CA THR A 56 11.55 9.05 -17.12
C THR A 56 11.05 7.73 -17.63
N LEU A 57 10.83 6.79 -16.69
CA LEU A 57 10.15 5.54 -16.93
C LEU A 57 8.69 5.67 -16.49
N PHE A 58 7.77 5.16 -17.28
CA PHE A 58 6.34 5.12 -16.98
C PHE A 58 5.91 3.66 -16.84
N HIS A 59 5.49 3.30 -15.64
CA HIS A 59 4.99 1.98 -15.31
C HIS A 59 3.48 2.02 -15.11
N ASN A 60 2.74 1.27 -15.92
CA ASN A 60 1.31 1.09 -15.75
C ASN A 60 1.05 -0.31 -15.21
N TYR A 61 0.23 -0.41 -14.17
CA TYR A 61 -0.14 -1.69 -13.59
C TYR A 61 -1.57 -1.69 -13.07
N PRO A 62 -2.25 -2.83 -13.12
CA PRO A 62 -3.56 -2.97 -12.50
C PRO A 62 -3.43 -2.89 -10.98
N PHE A 63 -4.21 -2.01 -10.37
CA PHE A 63 -4.27 -1.84 -8.93
C PHE A 63 -5.71 -2.14 -8.46
N GLN A 64 -5.83 -3.10 -7.55
CA GLN A 64 -7.09 -3.39 -6.90
C GLN A 64 -7.34 -2.37 -5.80
N GLU A 65 -8.48 -1.64 -5.86
CA GLU A 65 -8.89 -0.77 -4.76
C GLU A 65 -9.05 -1.57 -3.47
N GLU A 66 -8.70 -0.97 -2.35
CA GLU A 66 -8.91 -1.57 -1.03
C GLU A 66 -10.40 -1.75 -0.75
N THR A 67 -10.73 -2.83 -0.05
CA THR A 67 -12.10 -3.15 0.37
C THR A 67 -12.47 -2.44 1.66
N THR A 68 -11.49 -2.19 2.54
CA THR A 68 -11.70 -1.48 3.83
C THR A 68 -10.55 -0.56 4.14
N GLU A 69 -10.85 0.68 4.48
CA GLU A 69 -9.90 1.64 5.05
C GLU A 69 -10.12 1.73 6.56
N TYR A 70 -9.06 1.57 7.34
CA TYR A 70 -9.05 1.68 8.80
C TYR A 70 -8.36 2.98 9.23
N ILE A 71 -9.07 3.84 9.96
CA ILE A 71 -8.52 5.10 10.46
C ILE A 71 -8.67 5.13 11.98
N GLU A 72 -7.54 5.14 12.68
CA GLU A 72 -7.51 5.22 14.13
C GLU A 72 -7.28 6.64 14.62
N LYS A 73 -7.95 7.02 15.72
CA LYS A 73 -7.72 8.28 16.41
C LYS A 73 -7.63 8.08 17.92
N LEU A 74 -6.66 8.75 18.49
CA LEU A 74 -6.45 8.88 19.93
C LEU A 74 -6.98 10.25 20.36
N ASP A 75 -8.27 10.34 20.64
CA ASP A 75 -8.93 11.62 20.95
C ASP A 75 -9.00 11.96 22.45
N LYS A 76 -8.55 11.06 23.32
CA LYS A 76 -8.66 11.17 24.80
C LYS A 76 -10.08 11.42 25.33
N PHE A 77 -11.11 11.05 24.55
CA PHE A 77 -12.51 11.30 24.92
C PHE A 77 -13.04 10.35 25.98
N SER A 78 -12.53 9.12 26.00
CA SER A 78 -12.96 8.12 26.95
C SER A 78 -11.84 7.15 27.27
N ARG A 79 -11.71 6.78 28.55
CA ARG A 79 -10.88 5.66 28.95
C ARG A 79 -11.66 4.36 28.97
N ASP A 80 -13.00 4.42 28.98
CA ASP A 80 -13.86 3.28 29.24
C ASP A 80 -14.40 2.63 27.98
N PHE A 81 -14.44 3.33 26.84
CA PHE A 81 -14.99 2.81 25.60
C PHE A 81 -14.28 3.33 24.34
N VAL A 82 -14.40 2.57 23.27
CA VAL A 82 -14.01 2.95 21.91
C VAL A 82 -15.25 3.12 21.04
N ILE A 83 -15.27 4.15 20.19
CA ILE A 83 -16.33 4.40 19.22
C ILE A 83 -15.88 3.91 17.85
N PHE A 84 -16.68 3.04 17.25
CA PHE A 84 -16.55 2.66 15.84
C PHE A 84 -17.55 3.47 15.01
N GLU A 85 -17.08 4.03 13.92
CA GLU A 85 -17.87 4.70 12.91
C GLU A 85 -17.70 3.95 11.60
N VAL A 86 -18.79 3.33 11.09
CA VAL A 86 -18.77 2.52 9.89
C VAL A 86 -19.55 3.22 8.78
N THR A 87 -18.88 3.47 7.68
CA THR A 87 -19.44 4.17 6.51
C THR A 87 -19.12 3.40 5.23
N ASP A 88 -19.86 3.70 4.15
CA ASP A 88 -19.41 3.34 2.81
C ASP A 88 -18.23 4.25 2.38
N LYS A 89 -17.64 3.98 1.24
CA LYS A 89 -16.53 4.77 0.68
C LYS A 89 -16.84 6.24 0.44
N ASN A 90 -18.13 6.61 0.37
CA ASN A 90 -18.58 7.99 0.16
C ASN A 90 -18.92 8.71 1.48
N GLY A 91 -18.72 8.03 2.61
CA GLY A 91 -19.01 8.56 3.93
C GLY A 91 -20.48 8.40 4.38
N LYS A 92 -21.29 7.62 3.66
CA LYS A 92 -22.66 7.32 4.08
C LYS A 92 -22.65 6.27 5.20
N PRO A 93 -23.32 6.49 6.34
CA PRO A 93 -23.40 5.54 7.43
C PRO A 93 -23.95 4.17 7.01
N LEU A 94 -23.35 3.09 7.50
CA LEU A 94 -23.83 1.73 7.35
C LEU A 94 -24.46 1.24 8.64
N SER A 95 -25.80 1.04 8.64
CA SER A 95 -26.56 0.49 9.77
C SER A 95 -26.56 -1.03 9.74
N GLU A 96 -26.79 -1.66 10.91
CA GLU A 96 -26.84 -3.12 11.10
C GLU A 96 -25.54 -3.84 10.68
N PHE A 97 -24.45 -3.11 10.54
CA PHE A 97 -23.14 -3.66 10.19
C PHE A 97 -22.49 -4.28 11.41
N GLU A 98 -22.13 -5.56 11.32
CA GLU A 98 -21.58 -6.32 12.43
C GLU A 98 -20.05 -6.13 12.52
N VAL A 99 -19.59 -5.79 13.72
CA VAL A 99 -18.18 -5.71 14.07
C VAL A 99 -17.91 -6.57 15.28
N LYS A 100 -16.88 -7.39 15.17
CA LYS A 100 -16.30 -8.14 16.28
C LYS A 100 -15.03 -7.41 16.76
N TYR A 101 -14.98 -7.16 18.06
CA TYR A 101 -13.86 -6.52 18.76
C TYR A 101 -13.34 -7.47 19.83
N SER A 102 -12.04 -7.82 19.81
CA SER A 102 -11.52 -8.91 20.64
C SER A 102 -10.08 -8.68 21.09
N ILE A 103 -9.77 -9.15 22.31
CA ILE A 103 -8.42 -9.28 22.86
C ILE A 103 -8.28 -10.64 23.53
N ASN A 104 -7.19 -11.34 23.29
CA ASN A 104 -6.97 -12.68 23.83
C ASN A 104 -8.19 -13.60 23.59
N ASN A 105 -8.84 -14.06 24.64
CA ASN A 105 -10.03 -14.90 24.60
C ASN A 105 -11.35 -14.15 24.81
N GLU A 106 -11.28 -12.83 25.01
CA GLU A 106 -12.46 -12.00 25.21
C GLU A 106 -12.93 -11.43 23.88
N THR A 107 -14.25 -11.40 23.68
CA THR A 107 -14.85 -10.95 22.43
C THR A 107 -16.16 -10.22 22.69
N GLN A 108 -16.30 -9.08 22.05
CA GLN A 108 -17.55 -8.32 21.96
C GLN A 108 -18.00 -8.29 20.51
N ILE A 109 -19.29 -8.56 20.25
CA ILE A 109 -19.90 -8.49 18.92
C ILE A 109 -21.08 -7.55 19.01
N LYS A 110 -21.09 -6.51 18.19
CA LYS A 110 -22.17 -5.53 18.15
C LYS A 110 -22.45 -5.10 16.72
N LYS A 111 -23.64 -4.54 16.49
CA LYS A 111 -24.02 -3.96 15.20
C LYS A 111 -24.14 -2.46 15.28
N THR A 112 -23.88 -1.78 14.19
CA THR A 112 -24.04 -0.33 14.07
C THR A 112 -25.48 0.09 14.21
N ASP A 113 -25.68 1.25 14.79
CA ASP A 113 -26.95 1.96 14.80
C ASP A 113 -27.27 2.60 13.41
N LYS A 114 -28.38 3.33 13.33
CA LYS A 114 -28.79 4.03 12.10
C LYS A 114 -27.79 5.09 11.60
N ASN A 115 -26.90 5.54 12.46
CA ASN A 115 -25.85 6.52 12.15
C ASN A 115 -24.49 5.85 11.85
N GLY A 116 -24.45 4.51 11.77
CA GLY A 116 -23.20 3.77 11.56
C GLY A 116 -22.30 3.68 12.79
N ILE A 117 -22.85 3.91 14.00
CA ILE A 117 -22.05 3.99 15.23
C ILE A 117 -22.19 2.74 16.08
N ILE A 118 -21.04 2.26 16.61
CA ILE A 118 -20.97 1.25 17.65
C ILE A 118 -20.13 1.79 18.81
N LYS A 119 -20.47 1.38 20.02
CA LYS A 119 -19.71 1.62 21.23
C LYS A 119 -19.30 0.28 21.85
N PHE A 120 -17.98 0.03 21.95
CA PHE A 120 -17.44 -1.10 22.66
C PHE A 120 -16.80 -0.64 23.96
N ASP A 121 -16.91 -1.44 25.01
CA ASP A 121 -16.14 -1.24 26.22
C ASP A 121 -14.68 -1.55 25.92
N LYS A 122 -13.75 -0.70 26.39
CA LYS A 122 -12.33 -0.97 26.25
C LYS A 122 -11.94 -2.12 27.17
N TYR A 123 -11.02 -2.95 26.70
CA TYR A 123 -10.39 -3.94 27.53
C TYR A 123 -9.43 -3.27 28.52
N ASP A 124 -9.30 -3.85 29.70
CA ASP A 124 -8.34 -3.40 30.70
C ASP A 124 -6.92 -3.75 30.24
N ILE A 125 -6.24 -2.77 29.68
CA ILE A 125 -4.86 -2.89 29.20
C ILE A 125 -3.98 -2.25 30.26
N GLU A 126 -3.04 -3.00 30.82
CA GLU A 126 -2.08 -2.48 31.78
C GLU A 126 -1.41 -1.20 31.26
N SER A 127 -1.40 -0.17 32.09
CA SER A 127 -0.83 1.14 31.76
C SER A 127 0.63 1.00 31.31
N GLY A 128 0.90 1.42 30.06
CA GLY A 128 2.23 1.35 29.45
C GLY A 128 2.46 0.17 28.53
N LYS A 129 1.53 -0.75 28.38
CA LYS A 129 1.57 -1.79 27.34
C LYS A 129 0.76 -1.32 26.14
N ASN A 130 1.40 -1.30 24.96
CA ASN A 130 0.71 -1.17 23.68
C ASN A 130 0.19 -2.56 23.28
N GLU A 131 -0.98 -2.93 23.74
CA GLU A 131 -1.62 -4.16 23.30
C GLU A 131 -2.51 -3.86 22.08
N ASN A 132 -2.38 -4.71 21.07
CA ASN A 132 -3.23 -4.67 19.91
C ASN A 132 -4.52 -5.43 20.15
N VAL A 133 -5.64 -4.83 19.76
CA VAL A 133 -6.97 -5.44 19.81
C VAL A 133 -7.38 -5.85 18.43
N GLY A 134 -7.93 -7.06 18.29
CA GLY A 134 -8.39 -7.59 17.01
C GLY A 134 -9.76 -6.99 16.61
N ILE A 135 -9.88 -6.65 15.35
CA ILE A 135 -11.14 -6.30 14.70
C ILE A 135 -11.41 -7.33 13.61
N GLN A 136 -12.62 -7.86 13.57
CA GLN A 136 -13.11 -8.67 12.46
C GLN A 136 -14.44 -8.11 11.98
N ILE A 137 -14.57 -7.98 10.67
CA ILE A 137 -15.78 -7.53 9.99
C ILE A 137 -16.19 -8.54 8.92
N LYS A 138 -17.48 -8.58 8.62
CA LYS A 138 -18.02 -9.38 7.53
C LYS A 138 -19.00 -8.54 6.73
N TYR A 139 -18.89 -8.57 5.43
CA TYR A 139 -19.74 -7.82 4.51
C TYR A 139 -19.73 -8.45 3.12
N LEU A 140 -20.51 -7.91 2.20
CA LEU A 140 -20.54 -8.37 0.82
C LEU A 140 -19.66 -7.47 -0.04
N THR A 141 -18.74 -8.08 -0.81
CA THR A 141 -17.93 -7.40 -1.83
C THR A 141 -18.29 -7.97 -3.19
N ASN A 142 -18.79 -7.13 -4.08
CA ASN A 142 -19.26 -7.57 -5.39
C ASN A 142 -20.28 -8.74 -5.31
N GLY A 143 -21.07 -8.77 -4.22
CA GLY A 143 -22.07 -9.82 -3.97
C GLY A 143 -21.52 -11.10 -3.32
N ASN A 144 -20.22 -11.19 -3.05
CA ASN A 144 -19.61 -12.32 -2.35
C ASN A 144 -19.32 -11.97 -0.89
N GLU A 145 -19.43 -12.94 0.01
CA GLU A 145 -19.08 -12.75 1.41
C GLU A 145 -17.57 -12.53 1.53
N THR A 146 -17.21 -11.43 2.20
CA THR A 146 -15.83 -11.05 2.53
C THR A 146 -15.69 -10.99 4.04
N SER A 147 -14.63 -11.56 4.58
CA SER A 147 -14.25 -11.46 5.99
C SER A 147 -12.87 -10.85 6.07
N GLU A 148 -12.75 -9.75 6.76
CA GLU A 148 -11.46 -9.09 7.03
C GLU A 148 -11.17 -9.07 8.51
N SER A 149 -9.89 -9.17 8.83
CA SER A 149 -9.39 -9.06 10.20
C SER A 149 -8.16 -8.18 10.23
N THR A 150 -8.13 -7.27 11.18
CA THR A 150 -6.97 -6.41 11.44
C THR A 150 -6.76 -6.23 12.93
N THR A 151 -5.69 -5.57 13.31
CA THR A 151 -5.43 -5.16 14.69
C THR A 151 -5.31 -3.66 14.77
N VAL A 152 -5.79 -3.08 15.87
CA VAL A 152 -5.71 -1.66 16.19
C VAL A 152 -5.09 -1.47 17.57
N ASN A 153 -4.61 -0.27 17.84
CA ASN A 153 -4.10 0.05 19.17
C ASN A 153 -5.26 0.04 20.19
N GLY A 154 -5.13 -0.74 21.25
CA GLY A 154 -6.14 -0.85 22.31
C GLY A 154 -6.44 0.45 23.06
N ASN A 155 -5.56 1.46 22.94
CA ASN A 155 -5.78 2.80 23.48
C ASN A 155 -6.57 3.73 22.53
N SER A 156 -6.89 3.28 21.32
CA SER A 156 -7.67 4.09 20.37
C SER A 156 -9.05 4.43 20.92
N ASP A 157 -9.47 5.69 20.82
CA ASP A 157 -10.78 6.16 21.28
C ASP A 157 -11.82 6.12 20.17
N ARG A 158 -11.39 6.25 18.92
CA ARG A 158 -12.23 6.20 17.73
C ARG A 158 -11.56 5.43 16.62
N ILE A 159 -12.35 4.60 15.96
CA ILE A 159 -11.95 3.82 14.79
C ILE A 159 -12.99 4.04 13.70
N THR A 160 -12.55 4.56 12.57
CA THR A 160 -13.41 4.72 11.40
C THR A 160 -13.11 3.60 10.41
N LEU A 161 -14.15 2.87 10.02
CA LEU A 161 -14.13 1.84 8.98
C LEU A 161 -14.86 2.38 7.76
N ARG A 162 -14.16 2.53 6.64
CA ARG A 162 -14.78 2.87 5.36
C ARG A 162 -14.80 1.65 4.47
N ILE A 163 -16.00 1.18 4.15
CA ILE A 163 -16.24 -0.04 3.39
C ILE A 163 -16.42 0.28 1.92
N ASN A 164 -15.64 -0.32 1.07
CA ASN A 164 -15.81 -0.32 -0.37
C ASN A 164 -16.37 -1.67 -0.81
N ASP A 165 -17.71 -1.77 -0.88
CA ASP A 165 -18.42 -2.99 -1.26
C ASP A 165 -18.28 -3.35 -2.75
N LYS A 166 -17.76 -2.43 -3.55
CA LYS A 166 -17.55 -2.57 -5.01
C LYS A 166 -16.16 -2.08 -5.42
N PRO A 167 -15.10 -2.71 -4.90
CA PRO A 167 -13.75 -2.35 -5.29
C PRO A 167 -13.54 -2.61 -6.79
N LYS A 168 -12.85 -1.73 -7.44
CA LYS A 168 -12.53 -1.82 -8.86
C LYS A 168 -11.04 -2.07 -9.04
N THR A 169 -10.70 -2.73 -10.11
CA THR A 169 -9.33 -2.70 -10.63
C THR A 169 -9.18 -1.44 -11.47
N ILE A 170 -8.26 -0.59 -11.11
CA ILE A 170 -7.93 0.65 -11.84
C ILE A 170 -6.51 0.55 -12.38
N GLU A 171 -6.24 1.20 -13.50
CA GLU A 171 -4.88 1.34 -13.99
C GLU A 171 -4.18 2.47 -13.24
N LYS A 172 -3.15 2.12 -12.46
CA LYS A 172 -2.23 3.09 -11.88
C LYS A 172 -1.05 3.33 -12.80
N ARG A 173 -0.57 4.56 -12.82
CA ARG A 173 0.63 4.96 -13.55
C ARG A 173 1.62 5.56 -12.57
N GLU A 174 2.78 4.93 -12.46
CA GLU A 174 3.91 5.44 -11.69
C GLU A 174 4.99 5.99 -12.60
N LYS A 175 5.81 6.87 -12.05
CA LYS A 175 6.94 7.49 -12.75
C LYS A 175 8.20 7.26 -11.93
N TYR A 176 9.25 6.81 -12.60
CA TYR A 176 10.57 6.67 -12.01
C TYR A 176 11.53 7.54 -12.80
N ARG A 177 12.43 8.25 -12.14
CA ARG A 177 13.30 9.23 -12.77
C ARG A 177 14.77 8.94 -12.49
N PHE A 178 15.57 9.11 -13.53
CA PHE A 178 17.03 8.95 -13.49
C PHE A 178 17.69 10.11 -14.22
N SER A 179 18.83 10.58 -13.71
CA SER A 179 19.72 11.41 -14.49
C SER A 179 20.60 10.53 -15.39
N TYR A 180 20.78 10.94 -16.64
CA TYR A 180 21.64 10.24 -17.62
C TYR A 180 22.86 11.07 -17.96
N LYS A 181 24.04 10.48 -17.84
CA LYS A 181 25.30 11.08 -18.25
C LYS A 181 26.32 10.01 -18.66
N ASN A 182 26.83 10.09 -19.90
CA ASN A 182 27.95 9.26 -20.40
C ASN A 182 27.76 7.75 -20.16
N GLY A 183 26.58 7.20 -20.48
CA GLY A 183 26.26 5.77 -20.30
C GLY A 183 25.96 5.37 -18.85
N ILE A 184 25.77 6.34 -17.96
CA ILE A 184 25.45 6.09 -16.55
C ILE A 184 24.05 6.67 -16.27
N LEU A 185 23.20 5.85 -15.65
CA LEU A 185 21.93 6.27 -15.06
C LEU A 185 22.08 6.32 -13.54
N LYS A 186 21.72 7.45 -12.96
CA LYS A 186 21.68 7.64 -11.51
C LYS A 186 20.26 7.90 -11.07
N SER A 187 19.75 7.11 -10.11
CA SER A 187 18.37 7.25 -9.66
C SER A 187 18.14 8.62 -9.00
N ILE A 188 17.00 9.25 -9.32
CA ILE A 188 16.49 10.47 -8.67
C ILE A 188 15.26 10.08 -7.84
N GLU A 189 14.40 9.25 -8.41
CA GLU A 189 13.15 8.79 -7.81
C GLU A 189 12.88 7.37 -8.31
N PHE A 190 13.16 6.39 -7.43
CA PHE A 190 12.98 4.98 -7.73
C PHE A 190 12.74 4.19 -6.44
N PRO A 191 11.61 3.47 -6.31
CA PRO A 191 11.14 2.95 -5.03
C PRO A 191 11.95 1.77 -4.48
N TYR A 192 12.73 1.08 -5.31
CA TYR A 192 13.39 -0.18 -4.94
C TYR A 192 14.87 -0.03 -4.62
N VAL A 193 15.37 1.18 -4.59
CA VAL A 193 16.80 1.40 -4.41
C VAL A 193 17.01 2.53 -3.41
N GLU A 194 17.65 2.20 -2.30
CA GLU A 194 18.12 3.20 -1.36
C GLU A 194 19.11 4.16 -2.05
N GLU A 195 18.93 5.42 -1.78
CA GLU A 195 19.70 6.60 -2.20
C GLU A 195 20.76 6.40 -3.29
N THR A 196 20.48 6.95 -4.48
CA THR A 196 21.47 7.19 -5.56
C THR A 196 22.15 5.98 -6.19
N SER A 197 21.40 4.93 -6.45
CA SER A 197 21.93 3.80 -7.22
C SER A 197 22.36 4.20 -8.61
N THR A 198 23.49 3.67 -9.01
CA THR A 198 24.13 3.98 -10.28
C THR A 198 24.10 2.75 -11.19
N TYR A 199 23.40 2.85 -12.30
CA TYR A 199 23.34 1.82 -13.33
C TYR A 199 24.34 2.14 -14.43
N LYS A 200 25.19 1.19 -14.77
CA LYS A 200 26.17 1.31 -15.84
C LYS A 200 25.69 0.55 -17.07
N LYS A 201 25.90 1.14 -18.22
CA LYS A 201 25.63 0.48 -19.49
C LYS A 201 26.55 -0.71 -19.69
N LEU A 202 25.97 -1.88 -20.09
CA LEU A 202 26.70 -3.10 -20.42
C LEU A 202 27.30 -3.03 -21.82
#